data_c2068e2cdaa99618a79584733ab701eb
#
_entry.id   c2068e2cdaa99618a79584733ab701eb
#
_cell.length_a   1.000
_cell.length_b   1.000
_cell.length_c   1.000
_cell.angle_alpha   90.00
_cell.angle_beta   90.00
_cell.angle_gamma   90.00
#
_symmetry.space_group_name_H-M   'P 1'
#
loop_
_entity.id
_entity.type
_entity.pdbx_description
1 polymer ?
#
loop_
_entity_poly.entity_id
_entity_poly.type
_entity_poly.pdbx_seq_one_letter_code
_entity_poly.pdbx_strand_id
1 'polypeptide(L)'
;MKSAPLVSVGRPDWARPKPVTGDAPLPLSREIDPPTPFPVDALGPIGADVVKAMQTVIQAPAALLGQTILAAMNQVAQSHANVVVDGRVSPLSEFFLTLGESGERKSAGDSWALAPVRARQRLLMQQYASEREQYEMAAQLFEAQAKRILGDKKLSAEARQA
;
A
#
# COMPACT_ATOMS: atom_id res chain seq x y z
N MET A 1 -36.70 13.05 67.96
CA MET A 1 -36.62 12.84 66.49
C MET A 1 -36.34 11.34 66.24
N LYS A 2 -37.33 10.61 65.70
CA LYS A 2 -37.20 9.19 65.37
C LYS A 2 -36.58 9.11 63.99
N SER A 3 -35.36 8.53 63.88
CA SER A 3 -34.70 8.27 62.62
C SER A 3 -35.48 7.21 61.79
N ALA A 4 -35.82 7.53 60.57
CA ALA A 4 -36.47 6.60 59.66
C ALA A 4 -35.51 5.41 59.32
N PRO A 5 -36.06 4.19 59.20
CA PRO A 5 -35.20 3.04 58.86
C PRO A 5 -34.68 3.15 57.44
N LEU A 6 -33.37 2.88 57.24
CA LEU A 6 -32.77 2.78 55.94
C LEU A 6 -33.38 1.62 55.17
N VAL A 7 -34.07 1.93 54.09
CA VAL A 7 -34.59 0.92 53.14
C VAL A 7 -33.40 0.39 52.36
N SER A 8 -33.02 -0.86 52.56
CA SER A 8 -32.04 -1.52 51.74
C SER A 8 -32.60 -1.73 50.32
N VAL A 9 -32.16 -0.95 49.38
CA VAL A 9 -32.45 -1.17 47.95
C VAL A 9 -31.68 -2.43 47.55
N GLY A 10 -32.40 -3.53 47.33
CA GLY A 10 -31.84 -4.76 46.80
C GLY A 10 -31.11 -4.50 45.47
N ARG A 11 -29.98 -5.18 45.23
CA ARG A 11 -29.26 -5.08 43.97
C ARG A 11 -30.25 -5.38 42.82
N PRO A 12 -30.28 -4.53 41.79
CA PRO A 12 -31.14 -4.76 40.63
C PRO A 12 -30.78 -6.08 39.98
N ASP A 13 -31.77 -6.75 39.39
CA ASP A 13 -31.67 -8.09 38.86
C ASP A 13 -30.62 -8.23 37.73
N TRP A 14 -30.36 -7.14 36.99
CA TRP A 14 -29.30 -7.10 35.99
C TRP A 14 -27.87 -7.17 36.61
N ALA A 15 -27.73 -6.88 37.88
CA ALA A 15 -26.42 -6.92 38.57
C ALA A 15 -26.05 -8.34 39.06
N ARG A 16 -26.97 -9.31 38.90
CA ARG A 16 -26.69 -10.72 39.19
C ARG A 16 -26.19 -11.40 37.93
N PRO A 17 -25.00 -12.01 37.94
CA PRO A 17 -24.58 -12.81 36.80
C PRO A 17 -25.58 -13.92 36.58
N LYS A 18 -26.23 -13.94 35.42
CA LYS A 18 -27.09 -15.06 35.02
C LYS A 18 -26.23 -16.30 34.87
N PRO A 19 -26.67 -17.45 35.43
CA PRO A 19 -25.93 -18.70 35.20
C PRO A 19 -25.88 -18.94 33.70
N VAL A 20 -24.68 -19.10 33.17
CA VAL A 20 -24.45 -19.50 31.77
C VAL A 20 -24.89 -20.95 31.64
N THR A 21 -26.16 -21.18 31.27
CA THR A 21 -26.67 -22.49 30.91
C THR A 21 -26.37 -22.68 29.43
N GLY A 22 -25.23 -23.18 29.09
CA GLY A 22 -24.78 -23.43 27.71
C GLY A 22 -23.63 -24.39 27.70
N ASP A 23 -23.23 -24.82 26.51
CA ASP A 23 -22.06 -25.64 26.31
C ASP A 23 -20.81 -25.00 26.92
N ALA A 24 -19.84 -25.80 27.28
CA ALA A 24 -18.57 -25.31 27.82
C ALA A 24 -18.02 -24.17 26.94
N PRO A 25 -17.42 -23.10 27.53
CA PRO A 25 -16.85 -22.04 26.75
C PRO A 25 -15.88 -22.60 25.71
N LEU A 26 -16.03 -22.16 24.47
CA LEU A 26 -15.09 -22.53 23.42
C LEU A 26 -13.70 -22.05 23.80
N PRO A 27 -12.64 -22.83 23.51
CA PRO A 27 -11.27 -22.41 23.75
C PRO A 27 -11.00 -21.09 23.03
N LEU A 28 -10.29 -20.17 23.69
CA LEU A 28 -9.91 -18.85 23.14
C LEU A 28 -9.02 -18.97 21.89
N SER A 29 -8.32 -20.08 21.76
CA SER A 29 -7.53 -20.42 20.58
C SER A 29 -8.24 -21.49 19.79
N ARG A 30 -8.56 -21.22 18.54
CA ARG A 30 -9.00 -22.23 17.57
C ARG A 30 -7.80 -23.09 17.19
N GLU A 31 -7.98 -24.41 17.13
CA GLU A 31 -7.01 -25.26 16.45
C GLU A 31 -6.89 -24.80 14.99
N ILE A 32 -5.68 -24.41 14.61
CA ILE A 32 -5.36 -23.99 13.25
C ILE A 32 -4.74 -25.18 12.56
N ASP A 33 -5.28 -25.55 11.40
CA ASP A 33 -4.71 -26.57 10.56
C ASP A 33 -3.23 -26.26 10.24
N PRO A 34 -2.37 -27.27 10.12
CA PRO A 34 -0.97 -27.04 9.75
C PRO A 34 -0.90 -26.26 8.43
N PRO A 35 0.03 -25.29 8.32
CA PRO A 35 0.14 -24.46 7.14
C PRO A 35 0.47 -25.28 5.89
N THR A 36 -0.28 -25.05 4.82
CA THR A 36 0.03 -25.66 3.51
C THR A 36 1.24 -24.96 2.88
N PRO A 37 2.11 -25.71 2.17
CA PRO A 37 3.22 -25.10 1.45
C PRO A 37 2.74 -24.03 0.44
N PHE A 38 3.48 -22.95 0.34
CA PHE A 38 3.18 -21.91 -0.65
C PHE A 38 3.40 -22.46 -2.08
N PRO A 39 2.40 -22.32 -2.98
CA PRO A 39 2.47 -22.89 -4.33
C PRO A 39 3.35 -22.05 -5.25
N VAL A 40 4.67 -22.14 -5.10
CA VAL A 40 5.65 -21.32 -5.86
C VAL A 40 5.44 -21.44 -7.36
N ASP A 41 5.13 -22.62 -7.87
CA ASP A 41 4.96 -22.87 -9.30
C ASP A 41 3.70 -22.19 -9.87
N ALA A 42 2.72 -21.82 -9.03
CA ALA A 42 1.56 -21.03 -9.44
C ALA A 42 1.91 -19.60 -9.86
N LEU A 43 3.12 -19.10 -9.53
CA LEU A 43 3.62 -17.80 -9.99
C LEU A 43 4.05 -17.81 -11.47
N GLY A 44 3.91 -18.93 -12.15
CA GLY A 44 4.42 -19.14 -13.50
C GLY A 44 5.96 -19.32 -13.50
N PRO A 45 6.53 -19.69 -14.67
CA PRO A 45 7.93 -20.10 -14.72
C PRO A 45 8.90 -18.98 -14.27
N ILE A 46 8.69 -17.76 -14.72
CA ILE A 46 9.57 -16.62 -14.37
C ILE A 46 9.47 -16.31 -12.87
N GLY A 47 8.25 -16.19 -12.33
CA GLY A 47 8.04 -15.90 -10.91
C GLY A 47 8.60 -16.98 -10.00
N ALA A 48 8.38 -18.25 -10.36
CA ALA A 48 8.89 -19.38 -9.61
C ALA A 48 10.42 -19.44 -9.59
N ASP A 49 11.07 -19.21 -10.71
CA ASP A 49 12.53 -19.20 -10.81
C ASP A 49 13.14 -18.05 -9.98
N VAL A 50 12.54 -16.88 -10.00
CA VAL A 50 12.99 -15.74 -9.18
C VAL A 50 12.86 -16.08 -7.70
N VAL A 51 11.72 -16.64 -7.25
CA VAL A 51 11.54 -17.01 -5.84
C VAL A 51 12.57 -18.07 -5.42
N LYS A 52 12.82 -19.10 -6.22
CA LYS A 52 13.82 -20.14 -5.96
C LYS A 52 15.23 -19.55 -5.86
N ALA A 53 15.60 -18.65 -6.79
CA ALA A 53 16.86 -17.95 -6.74
C ALA A 53 17.02 -17.08 -5.49
N MET A 54 15.98 -16.31 -5.13
CA MET A 54 15.97 -15.50 -3.91
C MET A 54 16.07 -16.36 -2.65
N GLN A 55 15.40 -17.50 -2.59
CA GLN A 55 15.50 -18.42 -1.44
C GLN A 55 16.93 -18.88 -1.21
N THR A 56 17.66 -19.18 -2.28
CA THR A 56 19.06 -19.64 -2.17
C THR A 56 19.95 -18.60 -1.51
N VAL A 57 19.73 -17.32 -1.80
CA VAL A 57 20.56 -16.21 -1.31
C VAL A 57 20.05 -15.66 0.02
N ILE A 58 18.74 -15.37 0.10
CA ILE A 58 18.15 -14.68 1.25
C ILE A 58 17.82 -15.65 2.37
N GLN A 59 17.51 -16.91 2.04
CA GLN A 59 17.10 -17.97 2.99
C GLN A 59 15.86 -17.56 3.83
N ALA A 60 14.91 -16.88 3.18
CA ALA A 60 13.61 -16.55 3.76
C ALA A 60 12.55 -17.57 3.33
N PRO A 61 11.41 -17.68 4.04
CA PRO A 61 10.30 -18.55 3.65
C PRO A 61 9.81 -18.26 2.23
N ALA A 62 9.51 -19.31 1.47
CA ALA A 62 9.01 -19.20 0.09
C ALA A 62 7.74 -18.36 -0.03
N ALA A 63 6.83 -18.50 0.93
CA ALA A 63 5.60 -17.71 0.98
C ALA A 63 5.86 -16.21 1.06
N LEU A 64 6.83 -15.81 1.89
CA LEU A 64 7.22 -14.42 2.05
C LEU A 64 7.82 -13.86 0.75
N LEU A 65 8.76 -14.59 0.16
CA LEU A 65 9.39 -14.17 -1.10
C LEU A 65 8.39 -14.17 -2.26
N GLY A 66 7.52 -15.17 -2.34
CA GLY A 66 6.47 -15.25 -3.36
C GLY A 66 5.51 -14.07 -3.28
N GLN A 67 5.06 -13.70 -2.09
CA GLN A 67 4.20 -12.54 -1.89
C GLN A 67 4.91 -11.23 -2.25
N THR A 68 6.18 -11.09 -1.91
CA THR A 68 6.97 -9.91 -2.28
C THR A 68 7.13 -9.78 -3.80
N ILE A 69 7.35 -10.89 -4.51
CA ILE A 69 7.42 -10.88 -5.97
C ILE A 69 6.06 -10.53 -6.59
N LEU A 70 4.96 -11.08 -6.09
CA LEU A 70 3.61 -10.71 -6.54
C LEU A 70 3.36 -9.21 -6.34
N ALA A 71 3.74 -8.65 -5.21
CA ALA A 71 3.59 -7.22 -4.94
C ALA A 71 4.39 -6.37 -5.93
N ALA A 72 5.63 -6.77 -6.23
CA ALA A 72 6.46 -6.07 -7.21
C ALA A 72 5.89 -6.17 -8.63
N MET A 73 5.40 -7.34 -9.04
CA MET A 73 4.74 -7.54 -10.34
C MET A 73 3.47 -6.71 -10.46
N ASN A 74 2.64 -6.69 -9.40
CA ASN A 74 1.43 -5.89 -9.34
C ASN A 74 1.75 -4.38 -9.49
N GLN A 75 2.75 -3.88 -8.78
CA GLN A 75 3.17 -2.48 -8.88
C GLN A 75 3.56 -2.07 -10.32
N VAL A 76 4.18 -2.96 -11.07
CA VAL A 76 4.52 -2.69 -12.47
C VAL A 76 3.30 -2.81 -13.37
N ALA A 77 2.48 -3.83 -13.17
CA ALA A 77 1.32 -4.13 -14.02
C ALA A 77 0.22 -3.06 -13.92
N GLN A 78 0.01 -2.46 -12.74
CA GLN A 78 -1.06 -1.47 -12.52
C GLN A 78 -0.96 -0.23 -13.41
N SER A 79 0.22 0.09 -13.95
CA SER A 79 0.40 1.18 -14.90
C SER A 79 -0.02 0.83 -16.33
N HIS A 80 -0.23 -0.46 -16.62
CA HIS A 80 -0.50 -0.97 -17.97
C HIS A 80 -1.88 -1.60 -18.12
N ALA A 81 -2.53 -1.98 -17.02
CA ALA A 81 -3.78 -2.70 -17.06
C ALA A 81 -4.72 -2.30 -15.93
N ASN A 82 -6.01 -2.43 -16.20
CA ASN A 82 -7.09 -2.35 -15.24
C ASN A 82 -7.80 -3.70 -15.16
N VAL A 83 -8.42 -3.98 -14.04
CA VAL A 83 -9.29 -5.14 -13.85
C VAL A 83 -10.74 -4.73 -14.07
N VAL A 84 -11.51 -5.59 -14.75
CA VAL A 84 -12.95 -5.39 -14.95
C VAL A 84 -13.68 -6.50 -14.18
N VAL A 85 -14.46 -6.09 -13.18
CA VAL A 85 -15.30 -7.00 -12.38
C VAL A 85 -16.73 -6.49 -12.45
N ASP A 86 -17.65 -7.30 -12.91
CA ASP A 86 -19.08 -6.96 -13.05
C ASP A 86 -19.33 -5.62 -13.76
N GLY A 87 -18.55 -5.33 -14.83
CA GLY A 87 -18.63 -4.10 -15.60
C GLY A 87 -17.96 -2.87 -14.94
N ARG A 88 -17.42 -3.00 -13.74
CA ARG A 88 -16.67 -1.94 -13.08
C ARG A 88 -15.20 -2.04 -13.44
N VAL A 89 -14.64 -0.93 -13.91
CA VAL A 89 -13.20 -0.80 -14.18
C VAL A 89 -12.51 -0.29 -12.94
N SER A 90 -11.54 -1.04 -12.43
CA SER A 90 -10.74 -0.69 -11.26
C SER A 90 -9.25 -0.78 -11.59
N PRO A 91 -8.40 0.05 -10.99
CA PRO A 91 -6.95 -0.12 -11.15
C PRO A 91 -6.52 -1.48 -10.59
N LEU A 92 -5.51 -2.07 -11.21
CA LEU A 92 -4.87 -3.30 -10.75
C LEU A 92 -4.00 -2.96 -9.52
N SER A 93 -4.65 -2.78 -8.37
CA SER A 93 -4.01 -2.36 -7.14
C SER A 93 -4.43 -3.27 -6.00
N GLU A 94 -3.48 -3.88 -5.33
CA GLU A 94 -3.71 -4.85 -4.25
C GLU A 94 -2.92 -4.48 -3.01
N PHE A 95 -3.47 -4.87 -1.86
CA PHE A 95 -2.78 -4.76 -0.58
C PHE A 95 -2.19 -6.11 -0.18
N PHE A 96 -0.88 -6.12 0.06
CA PHE A 96 -0.17 -7.30 0.51
C PHE A 96 0.19 -7.14 1.99
N LEU A 97 -0.29 -8.07 2.82
CA LEU A 97 0.04 -8.13 4.24
C LEU A 97 0.81 -9.42 4.52
N THR A 98 2.05 -9.29 4.93
CA THR A 98 2.90 -10.41 5.30
C THR A 98 3.13 -10.43 6.80
N LEU A 99 2.68 -11.51 7.44
CA LEU A 99 2.99 -11.79 8.84
C LEU A 99 4.17 -12.76 8.90
N GLY A 100 5.14 -12.44 9.70
CA GLY A 100 6.31 -13.27 9.89
C GLY A 100 7.04 -12.87 11.17
N GLU A 101 7.79 -13.79 11.76
CA GLU A 101 8.56 -13.56 12.97
C GLU A 101 9.68 -12.53 12.75
N SER A 102 10.22 -12.04 13.85
CA SER A 102 11.39 -11.17 13.80
C SER A 102 12.60 -11.98 13.32
N GLY A 103 13.36 -11.42 12.37
CA GLY A 103 14.53 -12.10 11.81
C GLY A 103 14.29 -12.89 10.51
N GLU A 104 13.05 -13.06 10.05
CA GLU A 104 12.73 -13.79 8.79
C GLU A 104 13.13 -13.04 7.50
N ARG A 105 13.98 -12.04 7.60
CA ARG A 105 14.61 -11.34 6.46
C ARG A 105 13.61 -10.71 5.47
N LYS A 106 12.43 -10.30 5.95
CA LYS A 106 11.38 -9.62 5.15
C LYS A 106 11.95 -8.45 4.32
N SER A 107 12.67 -7.57 4.97
CA SER A 107 13.27 -6.38 4.32
C SER A 107 14.29 -6.72 3.24
N ALA A 108 15.01 -7.85 3.36
CA ALA A 108 15.93 -8.31 2.34
C ALA A 108 15.16 -8.76 1.08
N GLY A 109 14.07 -9.52 1.25
CA GLY A 109 13.15 -9.89 0.17
C GLY A 109 12.64 -8.66 -0.58
N ASP A 110 12.06 -7.70 0.13
CA ASP A 110 11.53 -6.46 -0.44
C ASP A 110 12.62 -5.65 -1.17
N SER A 111 13.81 -5.58 -0.60
CA SER A 111 14.92 -4.86 -1.21
C SER A 111 15.32 -5.45 -2.56
N TRP A 112 15.36 -6.78 -2.67
CA TRP A 112 15.70 -7.48 -3.90
C TRP A 112 14.61 -7.37 -4.95
N ALA A 113 13.35 -7.64 -4.59
CA ALA A 113 12.22 -7.59 -5.51
C ALA A 113 12.00 -6.20 -6.10
N LEU A 114 12.19 -5.15 -5.29
CA LEU A 114 11.99 -3.76 -5.71
C LEU A 114 13.25 -3.11 -6.32
N ALA A 115 14.38 -3.80 -6.39
CA ALA A 115 15.61 -3.23 -6.94
C ALA A 115 15.46 -2.70 -8.38
N PRO A 116 14.82 -3.42 -9.32
CA PRO A 116 14.59 -2.93 -10.67
C PRO A 116 13.68 -1.69 -10.71
N VAL A 117 12.61 -1.70 -9.89
CA VAL A 117 11.66 -0.56 -9.78
C VAL A 117 12.39 0.69 -9.27
N ARG A 118 13.20 0.56 -8.23
CA ARG A 118 14.00 1.65 -7.69
C ARG A 118 15.04 2.17 -8.68
N ALA A 119 15.64 1.28 -9.47
CA ALA A 119 16.55 1.67 -10.54
C ALA A 119 15.85 2.54 -11.59
N ARG A 120 14.68 2.10 -12.06
CA ARG A 120 13.84 2.87 -12.99
C ARG A 120 13.41 4.21 -12.40
N GLN A 121 12.99 4.21 -11.15
CA GLN A 121 12.61 5.45 -10.44
C GLN A 121 13.75 6.46 -10.41
N ARG A 122 14.99 6.04 -10.13
CA ARG A 122 16.14 6.94 -10.14
C ARG A 122 16.36 7.58 -11.50
N LEU A 123 16.23 6.82 -12.59
CA LEU A 123 16.35 7.36 -13.94
C LEU A 123 15.27 8.40 -14.24
N LEU A 124 14.02 8.10 -13.90
CA LEU A 124 12.90 9.03 -14.09
C LEU A 124 13.07 10.30 -13.25
N MET A 125 13.57 10.20 -12.03
CA MET A 125 13.83 11.37 -11.17
C MET A 125 14.93 12.26 -11.74
N GLN A 126 15.98 11.67 -12.34
CA GLN A 126 17.02 12.45 -13.00
C GLN A 126 16.49 13.19 -14.23
N GLN A 127 15.69 12.51 -15.07
CA GLN A 127 15.01 13.13 -16.21
C GLN A 127 14.12 14.28 -15.78
N TYR A 128 13.27 14.02 -14.78
CA TYR A 128 12.37 15.03 -14.23
C TYR A 128 13.11 16.25 -13.69
N ALA A 129 14.21 16.06 -12.99
CA ALA A 129 15.01 17.19 -12.48
C ALA A 129 15.50 18.11 -13.61
N SER A 130 16.04 17.49 -14.70
CA SER A 130 16.51 18.24 -15.87
C SER A 130 15.36 18.95 -16.61
N GLU A 131 14.24 18.28 -16.82
CA GLU A 131 13.06 18.85 -17.48
C GLU A 131 12.45 19.97 -16.66
N ARG A 132 12.44 19.82 -15.34
CA ARG A 132 11.95 20.85 -14.42
C ARG A 132 12.77 22.13 -14.49
N GLU A 133 14.11 22.03 -14.51
CA GLU A 133 14.97 23.20 -14.65
C GLU A 133 14.71 23.94 -15.97
N GLN A 134 14.56 23.20 -17.06
CA GLN A 134 14.22 23.78 -18.36
C GLN A 134 12.86 24.49 -18.35
N TYR A 135 11.84 23.84 -17.74
CA TYR A 135 10.52 24.42 -17.58
C TYR A 135 10.55 25.69 -16.74
N GLU A 136 11.25 25.69 -15.61
CA GLU A 136 11.35 26.85 -14.72
C GLU A 136 12.02 28.04 -15.45
N MET A 137 13.06 27.81 -16.22
CA MET A 137 13.69 28.83 -17.06
C MET A 137 12.74 29.36 -18.14
N ALA A 138 12.06 28.47 -18.85
CA ALA A 138 11.10 28.86 -19.87
C ALA A 138 9.93 29.65 -19.29
N ALA A 139 9.42 29.25 -18.13
CA ALA A 139 8.35 29.95 -17.43
C ALA A 139 8.76 31.36 -17.01
N GLN A 140 9.97 31.54 -16.48
CA GLN A 140 10.51 32.86 -16.11
C GLN A 140 10.66 33.77 -17.34
N LEU A 141 11.19 33.22 -18.45
CA LEU A 141 11.29 33.99 -19.70
C LEU A 141 9.93 34.41 -20.25
N PHE A 142 8.97 33.48 -20.22
CA PHE A 142 7.59 33.80 -20.63
C PHE A 142 6.96 34.89 -19.77
N GLU A 143 7.08 34.80 -18.45
CA GLU A 143 6.59 35.81 -17.54
C GLU A 143 7.24 37.21 -17.80
N ALA A 144 8.56 37.23 -18.02
CA ALA A 144 9.26 38.45 -18.30
C ALA A 144 8.81 39.09 -19.64
N GLN A 145 8.63 38.27 -20.67
CA GLN A 145 8.08 38.70 -21.96
C GLN A 145 6.64 39.19 -21.84
N ALA A 146 5.78 38.45 -21.13
CA ALA A 146 4.39 38.88 -20.90
C ALA A 146 4.30 40.22 -20.17
N LYS A 147 5.11 40.42 -19.12
CA LYS A 147 5.19 41.69 -18.40
C LYS A 147 5.64 42.82 -19.32
N ARG A 148 6.63 42.57 -20.18
CA ARG A 148 7.09 43.60 -21.16
C ARG A 148 6.00 43.97 -22.15
N ILE A 149 5.31 42.97 -22.73
CA ILE A 149 4.24 43.20 -23.70
C ILE A 149 3.07 43.96 -23.07
N LEU A 150 2.61 43.53 -21.90
CA LEU A 150 1.49 44.17 -21.19
C LEU A 150 1.84 45.57 -20.67
N GLY A 151 3.12 45.80 -20.36
CA GLY A 151 3.61 47.12 -19.88
C GLY A 151 3.85 48.14 -21.01
N ASP A 152 3.98 47.70 -22.26
CA ASP A 152 4.21 48.57 -23.39
C ASP A 152 2.92 49.27 -23.85
N LYS A 153 2.76 50.55 -23.48
CA LYS A 153 1.58 51.35 -23.83
C LYS A 153 1.47 51.66 -25.33
N LYS A 154 2.54 51.43 -26.12
CA LYS A 154 2.57 51.67 -27.57
C LYS A 154 2.03 50.51 -28.39
N LEU A 155 1.89 49.34 -27.79
CA LEU A 155 1.29 48.17 -28.46
C LEU A 155 -0.20 48.42 -28.70
N SER A 156 -0.65 48.13 -29.93
CA SER A 156 -2.07 48.17 -30.27
C SER A 156 -2.86 47.17 -29.45
N ALA A 157 -4.17 47.43 -29.27
CA ALA A 157 -5.02 46.48 -28.52
C ALA A 157 -5.03 45.09 -29.14
N GLU A 158 -4.87 44.98 -30.48
CA GLU A 158 -4.79 43.73 -31.22
C GLU A 158 -3.53 42.90 -30.90
N ALA A 159 -2.37 43.57 -30.73
CA ALA A 159 -1.13 42.91 -30.36
C ALA A 159 -1.10 42.43 -28.91
N ARG A 160 -2.02 42.87 -28.06
CA ARG A 160 -2.17 42.41 -26.67
C ARG A 160 -3.10 41.23 -26.51
N GLN A 161 -3.88 40.90 -27.54
CA GLN A 161 -4.83 39.77 -27.54
C GLN A 161 -4.33 38.56 -28.32
N ALA A 162 -3.26 38.66 -29.10
CA ALA A 162 -2.61 37.57 -29.84
C ALA A 162 -1.61 36.80 -28.96
#